data_f7e7bea7e542935badff1594d9f3aa4f
#
_entry.id   f7e7bea7e542935badff1594d9f3aa4f
#
_cell.length_a   1.000
_cell.length_b   1.000
_cell.length_c   1.000
_cell.angle_alpha   90.00
_cell.angle_beta   90.00
_cell.angle_gamma   90.00
#
_symmetry.space_group_name_H-M   'P 1'
#
loop_
_entity.id
_entity.type
_entity.pdbx_description
1 polymer ?
#
loop_
_entity_poly.entity_id
_entity_poly.type
_entity_poly.pdbx_seq_one_letter_code
_entity_poly.pdbx_strand_id
1 'polypeptide(L)'
;MAIFYEEPSRTFNEYLLIPGYSSSECIPSNVSLRTPLVRHRRGEEPALSLNIPMVSSIMQSVSGDQLAIALAREGGVAFIYGSQTIEDEAAMVARVKAYKAGFVRSDSNLSPNHTLADVLDLKARTGHSTVAITEDGTPEGRLMGIVTGRDYRVSRMGPETPIHTFMTPREKLITAPEGTTLKEANDIIWDHKLNSLPIVNEKDELVYFVFRKDYDVHKQNPLECLDGDKRYIVGAGINTRDYAERIPALIEAGCDVLCIDSSEGFSEWQKLTIDWVREHYGDSVKIGAGNVVDAEGFRYLAECGADFIKVGIGGGSICITRETKGIGRGQATALIDVCRARDEYYEETGIYVPVCSDGGIVHDHHMTLALAMGADFLMLGRYFARFDEAPGGKVNVNGTLMKEYWGEGSNRARNWQRYDLGGATKLSFEEGVDSYVPYAGKLSDNVQLTLAKVRSTMCNCGALTIPELQKKAKLTLVSSVSIVEGGAHDVQLKTQTTKL
;
A
#
# COMPACT_ATOMS: atom_id res chain seq x y z
N MET A 1 -8.32 -42.31 -3.73
CA MET A 1 -6.85 -42.26 -3.83
C MET A 1 -6.48 -40.80 -3.97
N ALA A 2 -5.43 -40.33 -3.31
CA ALA A 2 -4.97 -38.91 -3.45
C ALA A 2 -4.54 -38.63 -4.90
N ILE A 3 -4.71 -37.39 -5.33
CA ILE A 3 -4.20 -36.90 -6.61
C ILE A 3 -2.74 -36.52 -6.41
N PHE A 4 -1.86 -37.00 -7.29
CA PHE A 4 -0.43 -36.70 -7.29
C PHE A 4 -0.08 -35.88 -8.52
N TYR A 5 0.59 -34.74 -8.30
CA TYR A 5 1.23 -33.99 -9.35
C TYR A 5 2.65 -34.55 -9.54
N GLU A 6 2.95 -35.07 -10.71
CA GLU A 6 4.26 -35.71 -11.01
C GLU A 6 5.39 -34.69 -11.13
N GLU A 7 5.09 -33.48 -11.59
CA GLU A 7 6.07 -32.40 -11.75
C GLU A 7 6.44 -31.79 -10.39
N PRO A 8 7.74 -31.54 -10.14
CA PRO A 8 8.18 -30.85 -8.93
C PRO A 8 7.57 -29.45 -8.82
N SER A 9 7.12 -29.12 -7.61
CA SER A 9 6.68 -27.76 -7.30
C SER A 9 7.87 -26.83 -7.11
N ARG A 10 7.97 -25.76 -7.92
CA ARG A 10 9.16 -24.93 -8.11
C ARG A 10 9.05 -23.55 -7.48
N THR A 11 10.21 -22.98 -7.13
CA THR A 11 10.35 -21.61 -6.61
C THR A 11 10.95 -20.68 -7.67
N PHE A 12 10.98 -19.37 -7.38
CA PHE A 12 11.57 -18.38 -8.30
C PHE A 12 13.07 -18.61 -8.56
N ASN A 13 13.81 -19.16 -7.60
CA ASN A 13 15.25 -19.45 -7.77
C ASN A 13 15.57 -20.46 -8.86
N GLU A 14 14.57 -21.25 -9.30
CA GLU A 14 14.73 -22.27 -10.31
C GLU A 14 14.51 -21.76 -11.73
N TYR A 15 14.31 -20.44 -11.90
CA TYR A 15 14.05 -19.82 -13.19
C TYR A 15 14.97 -18.64 -13.45
N LEU A 16 15.31 -18.46 -14.73
CA LEU A 16 15.91 -17.24 -15.26
C LEU A 16 15.11 -16.73 -16.47
N LEU A 17 15.15 -15.42 -16.68
CA LEU A 17 14.65 -14.79 -17.90
C LEU A 17 15.71 -14.89 -19.00
N ILE A 18 15.28 -15.31 -20.19
CA ILE A 18 16.09 -15.27 -21.41
C ILE A 18 15.88 -13.89 -22.04
N PRO A 19 16.95 -13.15 -22.37
CA PRO A 19 16.82 -11.84 -23.03
C PRO A 19 16.00 -11.92 -24.32
N GLY A 20 15.15 -10.94 -24.55
CA GLY A 20 14.41 -10.75 -25.79
C GLY A 20 15.05 -9.69 -26.68
N TYR A 21 14.41 -9.41 -27.81
CA TYR A 21 14.81 -8.28 -28.66
C TYR A 21 14.47 -6.96 -27.94
N SER A 22 15.50 -6.15 -27.71
CA SER A 22 15.40 -4.82 -27.09
C SER A 22 15.58 -3.76 -28.18
N SER A 23 14.54 -2.96 -28.45
CA SER A 23 14.60 -1.84 -29.39
C SER A 23 15.23 -0.60 -28.75
N SER A 24 15.47 0.43 -29.54
CA SER A 24 15.95 1.73 -29.04
C SER A 24 14.98 2.43 -28.07
N GLU A 25 13.71 2.03 -28.05
CA GLU A 25 12.69 2.52 -27.13
C GLU A 25 12.75 1.83 -25.76
N CYS A 26 13.41 0.68 -25.65
CA CYS A 26 13.55 -0.09 -24.43
C CYS A 26 14.59 0.55 -23.49
N ILE A 27 14.27 1.72 -22.98
CA ILE A 27 15.04 2.40 -21.94
C ILE A 27 14.21 2.49 -20.65
N PRO A 28 14.82 2.45 -19.46
CA PRO A 28 14.09 2.39 -18.18
C PRO A 28 13.08 3.51 -17.97
N SER A 29 13.31 4.71 -18.50
CA SER A 29 12.38 5.83 -18.42
C SER A 29 11.08 5.66 -19.19
N ASN A 30 11.06 4.79 -20.20
CA ASN A 30 9.87 4.50 -21.00
C ASN A 30 9.05 3.34 -20.43
N VAL A 31 9.56 2.63 -19.41
CA VAL A 31 8.88 1.50 -18.80
C VAL A 31 7.82 1.99 -17.82
N SER A 32 6.56 1.63 -18.09
CA SER A 32 5.45 1.82 -17.18
C SER A 32 5.26 0.56 -16.31
N LEU A 33 5.23 0.77 -15.00
CA LEU A 33 4.93 -0.28 -14.02
C LEU A 33 3.49 -0.22 -13.52
N ARG A 34 2.66 0.63 -14.14
CA ARG A 34 1.24 0.73 -13.78
C ARG A 34 0.54 -0.61 -14.02
N THR A 35 -0.30 -1.00 -13.06
CA THR A 35 -0.99 -2.29 -13.07
C THR A 35 -2.36 -2.18 -12.40
N PRO A 36 -3.38 -2.97 -12.79
CA PRO A 36 -4.68 -2.97 -12.13
C PRO A 36 -4.55 -3.52 -10.70
N LEU A 37 -5.24 -2.89 -9.75
CA LEU A 37 -5.38 -3.41 -8.39
C LEU A 37 -6.65 -4.26 -8.25
N VAL A 38 -7.71 -3.90 -8.95
CA VAL A 38 -9.03 -4.52 -8.83
C VAL A 38 -9.58 -4.99 -10.17
N ARG A 39 -10.53 -5.93 -10.12
CA ARG A 39 -11.17 -6.49 -11.32
C ARG A 39 -11.81 -5.40 -12.19
N HIS A 40 -11.82 -5.66 -13.48
CA HIS A 40 -12.44 -4.82 -14.50
C HIS A 40 -12.94 -5.64 -15.69
N ARG A 41 -13.86 -5.10 -16.45
CA ARG A 41 -14.35 -5.75 -17.67
C ARG A 41 -13.42 -5.46 -18.86
N ARG A 42 -13.50 -6.31 -19.87
CA ARG A 42 -12.79 -6.10 -21.14
C ARG A 42 -13.13 -4.74 -21.73
N GLY A 43 -12.09 -3.93 -21.98
CA GLY A 43 -12.25 -2.59 -22.56
C GLY A 43 -12.58 -1.48 -21.53
N GLU A 44 -12.68 -1.80 -20.26
CA GLU A 44 -12.87 -0.83 -19.18
C GLU A 44 -11.55 -0.60 -18.43
N GLU A 45 -11.36 0.63 -17.94
CA GLU A 45 -10.26 0.92 -17.01
C GLU A 45 -10.61 0.40 -15.59
N PRO A 46 -9.65 -0.16 -14.87
CA PRO A 46 -9.88 -0.59 -13.50
C PRO A 46 -10.17 0.61 -12.59
N ALA A 47 -11.13 0.45 -11.68
CA ALA A 47 -11.51 1.50 -10.71
C ALA A 47 -10.35 1.93 -9.81
N LEU A 48 -9.44 1.00 -9.48
CA LEU A 48 -8.21 1.25 -8.73
C LEU A 48 -7.02 0.63 -9.46
N SER A 49 -5.93 1.37 -9.56
CA SER A 49 -4.66 0.93 -10.15
C SER A 49 -3.51 1.27 -9.23
N LEU A 50 -2.43 0.51 -9.32
CA LEU A 50 -1.13 0.81 -8.73
C LEU A 50 -0.24 1.49 -9.76
N ASN A 51 0.58 2.45 -9.35
CA ASN A 51 1.60 3.05 -10.21
C ASN A 51 2.92 2.28 -10.18
N ILE A 52 3.14 1.49 -9.12
CA ILE A 52 4.19 0.46 -9.02
C ILE A 52 3.57 -0.86 -8.56
N PRO A 53 4.06 -2.03 -9.00
CA PRO A 53 3.42 -3.32 -8.71
C PRO A 53 3.76 -3.85 -7.32
N MET A 54 3.69 -3.03 -6.30
CA MET A 54 4.08 -3.37 -4.93
C MET A 54 2.98 -3.04 -3.94
N VAL A 55 2.62 -4.01 -3.11
CA VAL A 55 1.77 -3.82 -1.94
C VAL A 55 2.42 -4.43 -0.70
N SER A 56 2.10 -3.93 0.49
CA SER A 56 2.64 -4.46 1.73
C SER A 56 1.79 -5.61 2.28
N SER A 57 2.45 -6.59 2.89
CA SER A 57 1.77 -7.73 3.55
C SER A 57 0.95 -7.27 4.73
N ILE A 58 -0.19 -7.93 4.95
CA ILE A 58 -1.11 -7.68 6.07
C ILE A 58 -0.49 -8.24 7.34
N MET A 59 0.50 -7.54 7.87
CA MET A 59 1.28 -8.01 9.02
C MET A 59 1.53 -6.89 9.99
N GLN A 60 1.35 -7.17 11.28
CA GLN A 60 1.59 -6.25 12.40
C GLN A 60 3.01 -5.66 12.40
N SER A 61 3.99 -6.46 11.97
CA SER A 61 5.39 -6.04 11.88
C SER A 61 5.74 -5.26 10.59
N VAL A 62 4.78 -5.09 9.66
CA VAL A 62 5.03 -4.51 8.33
C VAL A 62 4.15 -3.29 8.05
N SER A 63 2.84 -3.44 8.15
CA SER A 63 1.87 -2.55 7.51
C SER A 63 1.13 -1.63 8.49
N GLY A 64 1.85 -0.70 9.11
CA GLY A 64 1.27 0.43 9.84
C GLY A 64 1.00 1.64 8.94
N ASP A 65 0.41 2.69 9.53
CA ASP A 65 0.06 3.94 8.84
C ASP A 65 1.28 4.68 8.25
N GLN A 66 2.44 4.65 8.93
CA GLN A 66 3.66 5.29 8.45
C GLN A 66 4.17 4.62 7.16
N LEU A 67 4.17 3.28 7.13
CA LEU A 67 4.53 2.54 5.92
C LEU A 67 3.51 2.80 4.81
N ALA A 68 2.23 2.86 5.13
CA ALA A 68 1.16 3.10 4.16
C ALA A 68 1.34 4.46 3.47
N ILE A 69 1.61 5.51 4.23
CA ILE A 69 1.89 6.86 3.70
C ILE A 69 3.14 6.83 2.79
N ALA A 70 4.23 6.21 3.25
CA ALA A 70 5.47 6.15 2.49
C ALA A 70 5.32 5.35 1.19
N LEU A 71 4.64 4.20 1.23
CA LEU A 71 4.44 3.35 0.06
C LEU A 71 3.47 3.98 -0.96
N ALA A 72 2.39 4.64 -0.49
CA ALA A 72 1.47 5.37 -1.37
C ALA A 72 2.17 6.52 -2.10
N ARG A 73 3.12 7.20 -1.43
CA ARG A 73 3.96 8.24 -2.05
C ARG A 73 4.83 7.70 -3.19
N GLU A 74 5.32 6.47 -3.07
CA GLU A 74 6.10 5.81 -4.12
C GLU A 74 5.22 5.19 -5.23
N GLY A 75 3.90 5.12 -5.04
CA GLY A 75 2.95 4.62 -6.04
C GLY A 75 2.39 3.24 -5.79
N GLY A 76 2.69 2.62 -4.64
CA GLY A 76 2.12 1.36 -4.18
C GLY A 76 0.98 1.55 -3.19
N VAL A 77 0.50 0.46 -2.60
CA VAL A 77 -0.57 0.47 -1.59
C VAL A 77 -0.20 -0.44 -0.42
N ALA A 78 -0.39 0.05 0.81
CA ALA A 78 -0.27 -0.81 1.97
C ALA A 78 -1.65 -1.29 2.41
N PHE A 79 -1.68 -2.53 2.91
CA PHE A 79 -2.84 -3.09 3.59
C PHE A 79 -2.60 -3.08 5.09
N ILE A 80 -3.27 -2.19 5.81
CA ILE A 80 -3.17 -2.08 7.28
C ILE A 80 -3.52 -3.45 7.90
N TYR A 81 -2.77 -3.86 8.91
CA TYR A 81 -2.95 -5.17 9.53
C TYR A 81 -4.23 -5.24 10.37
N GLY A 82 -4.99 -6.36 10.24
CA GLY A 82 -6.23 -6.59 10.95
C GLY A 82 -6.08 -7.23 12.35
N SER A 83 -4.85 -7.59 12.77
CA SER A 83 -4.55 -8.18 14.07
C SER A 83 -4.49 -7.11 15.18
N GLN A 84 -5.54 -6.32 15.30
CA GLN A 84 -5.74 -5.25 16.25
C GLN A 84 -7.24 -4.96 16.43
N THR A 85 -7.59 -4.05 17.34
CA THR A 85 -8.99 -3.64 17.49
C THR A 85 -9.53 -2.98 16.24
N ILE A 86 -10.85 -2.99 16.05
CA ILE A 86 -11.51 -2.34 14.91
C ILE A 86 -11.22 -0.83 14.94
N GLU A 87 -11.28 -0.24 16.13
CA GLU A 87 -11.05 1.19 16.35
C GLU A 87 -9.62 1.61 16.00
N ASP A 88 -8.61 0.82 16.40
CA ASP A 88 -7.21 1.12 16.12
C ASP A 88 -6.91 1.02 14.63
N GLU A 89 -7.43 -0.01 13.95
CA GLU A 89 -7.27 -0.18 12.51
C GLU A 89 -7.95 0.95 11.72
N ALA A 90 -9.19 1.27 12.05
CA ALA A 90 -9.93 2.39 11.46
C ALA A 90 -9.20 3.73 11.68
N ALA A 91 -8.64 3.95 12.87
CA ALA A 91 -7.84 5.14 13.17
C ALA A 91 -6.55 5.20 12.32
N MET A 92 -5.87 4.07 12.06
CA MET A 92 -4.72 4.02 11.15
C MET A 92 -5.12 4.37 9.72
N VAL A 93 -6.22 3.79 9.21
CA VAL A 93 -6.77 4.11 7.89
C VAL A 93 -7.08 5.60 7.79
N ALA A 94 -7.79 6.17 8.77
CA ALA A 94 -8.13 7.59 8.79
C ALA A 94 -6.89 8.49 8.78
N ARG A 95 -5.80 8.12 9.50
CA ARG A 95 -4.53 8.87 9.45
C ARG A 95 -3.90 8.87 8.06
N VAL A 96 -3.94 7.75 7.35
CA VAL A 96 -3.44 7.69 5.96
C VAL A 96 -4.31 8.55 5.05
N LYS A 97 -5.63 8.49 5.18
CA LYS A 97 -6.58 9.28 4.38
C LYS A 97 -6.52 10.78 4.69
N ALA A 98 -6.03 11.18 5.85
CA ALA A 98 -5.78 12.59 6.17
C ALA A 98 -4.60 13.19 5.36
N TYR A 99 -3.70 12.33 4.85
CA TYR A 99 -2.62 12.77 3.96
C TYR A 99 -3.12 13.01 2.54
N LYS A 100 -2.76 14.17 1.98
CA LYS A 100 -3.21 14.60 0.64
C LYS A 100 -2.07 15.15 -0.20
N ALA A 101 -2.11 14.84 -1.49
CA ALA A 101 -1.24 15.41 -2.49
C ALA A 101 -1.76 16.77 -2.93
N GLY A 102 -1.21 17.81 -2.36
CA GLY A 102 -1.41 19.18 -2.83
C GLY A 102 -2.67 19.90 -2.39
N PHE A 103 -3.82 19.22 -2.19
CA PHE A 103 -5.04 19.82 -1.65
C PHE A 103 -5.36 19.25 -0.29
N VAL A 104 -5.42 20.07 0.75
CA VAL A 104 -5.62 19.64 2.14
C VAL A 104 -6.96 20.17 2.65
N ARG A 105 -7.86 19.28 3.10
CA ARG A 105 -8.98 19.73 3.93
C ARG A 105 -8.43 20.22 5.26
N SER A 106 -8.96 21.30 5.77
CA SER A 106 -8.46 21.84 7.02
C SER A 106 -8.92 20.98 8.21
N ASP A 107 -7.97 20.48 8.98
CA ASP A 107 -8.18 19.83 10.28
C ASP A 107 -7.88 20.79 11.45
N SER A 108 -7.54 22.03 11.13
CA SER A 108 -7.13 23.06 12.05
C SER A 108 -8.01 24.30 11.85
N ASN A 109 -9.21 24.27 12.46
CA ASN A 109 -10.24 25.27 12.28
C ASN A 109 -10.68 25.86 13.63
N LEU A 110 -10.87 27.16 13.67
CA LEU A 110 -11.42 27.91 14.81
C LEU A 110 -12.38 28.99 14.29
N SER A 111 -13.25 29.51 15.18
CA SER A 111 -14.09 30.66 14.88
C SER A 111 -13.41 31.98 15.29
N PRO A 112 -13.86 33.13 14.77
CA PRO A 112 -13.31 34.46 15.13
C PRO A 112 -13.38 34.78 16.64
N ASN A 113 -14.27 34.10 17.38
CA ASN A 113 -14.48 34.30 18.79
C ASN A 113 -13.55 33.50 19.71
N HIS A 114 -12.80 32.54 19.16
CA HIS A 114 -11.75 31.85 19.89
C HIS A 114 -10.56 32.78 20.17
N THR A 115 -9.64 32.31 21.02
CA THR A 115 -8.53 33.11 21.54
C THR A 115 -7.17 32.63 21.03
N LEU A 116 -6.10 33.40 21.33
CA LEU A 116 -4.73 32.99 21.06
C LEU A 116 -4.37 31.68 21.78
N ALA A 117 -4.90 31.45 22.97
CA ALA A 117 -4.70 30.21 23.71
C ALA A 117 -5.22 29.00 22.91
N ASP A 118 -6.40 29.13 22.31
CA ASP A 118 -6.99 28.07 21.46
C ASP A 118 -6.14 27.78 20.20
N VAL A 119 -5.56 28.83 19.59
CA VAL A 119 -4.62 28.67 18.46
C VAL A 119 -3.37 27.90 18.87
N LEU A 120 -2.81 28.22 20.05
CA LEU A 120 -1.59 27.54 20.55
C LEU A 120 -1.86 26.10 20.94
N ASP A 121 -3.01 25.81 21.56
CA ASP A 121 -3.43 24.45 21.89
C ASP A 121 -3.67 23.62 20.63
N LEU A 122 -4.40 24.16 19.67
CA LEU A 122 -4.63 23.50 18.39
C LEU A 122 -3.32 23.20 17.66
N LYS A 123 -2.39 24.15 17.65
CA LYS A 123 -1.06 23.95 17.06
C LYS A 123 -0.25 22.88 17.80
N ALA A 124 -0.34 22.80 19.13
CA ALA A 124 0.34 21.77 19.91
C ALA A 124 -0.21 20.37 19.60
N ARG A 125 -1.52 20.24 19.37
CA ARG A 125 -2.18 18.97 19.04
C ARG A 125 -1.96 18.54 17.58
N THR A 126 -2.05 19.45 16.61
CA THR A 126 -2.02 19.14 15.19
C THR A 126 -0.64 19.30 14.55
N GLY A 127 0.26 20.09 15.17
CA GLY A 127 1.55 20.47 14.59
C GLY A 127 1.45 21.49 13.45
N HIS A 128 0.24 21.94 13.09
CA HIS A 128 0.01 22.84 11.96
C HIS A 128 0.22 24.30 12.36
N SER A 129 0.82 25.09 11.45
CA SER A 129 1.11 26.50 11.68
C SER A 129 0.09 27.46 11.02
N THR A 130 -0.80 26.93 10.20
CA THR A 130 -1.90 27.67 9.54
C THR A 130 -3.22 27.13 10.08
N VAL A 131 -4.04 28.04 10.62
CA VAL A 131 -5.36 27.75 11.14
C VAL A 131 -6.39 28.49 10.28
N ALA A 132 -7.37 27.75 9.77
CA ALA A 132 -8.50 28.37 9.08
C ALA A 132 -9.44 28.98 10.10
N ILE A 133 -9.88 30.20 9.86
CA ILE A 133 -10.91 30.84 10.67
C ILE A 133 -12.19 30.83 9.86
N THR A 134 -13.12 30.00 10.29
CA THR A 134 -14.43 29.84 9.67
C THR A 134 -15.53 30.37 10.59
N GLU A 135 -16.69 30.71 10.05
CA GLU A 135 -17.76 31.37 10.78
C GLU A 135 -18.16 30.58 12.04
N ASP A 136 -18.23 29.27 11.94
CA ASP A 136 -18.64 28.34 13.00
C ASP A 136 -17.49 27.52 13.61
N GLY A 137 -16.28 27.64 13.09
CA GLY A 137 -15.11 26.88 13.51
C GLY A 137 -15.04 25.46 12.94
N THR A 138 -15.91 25.11 11.98
CA THR A 138 -15.89 23.80 11.30
C THR A 138 -15.02 23.80 10.04
N PRO A 139 -14.60 22.62 9.55
CA PRO A 139 -13.80 22.51 8.31
C PRO A 139 -14.49 23.05 7.05
N GLU A 140 -15.82 23.01 7.01
CA GLU A 140 -16.63 23.37 5.84
C GLU A 140 -17.38 24.69 6.04
N GLY A 141 -17.09 25.41 7.12
CA GLY A 141 -17.69 26.70 7.42
C GLY A 141 -17.25 27.80 6.44
N ARG A 142 -18.06 28.86 6.34
CA ARG A 142 -17.71 30.04 5.54
C ARG A 142 -16.38 30.65 6.01
N LEU A 143 -15.46 30.90 5.09
CA LEU A 143 -14.12 31.39 5.39
C LEU A 143 -14.14 32.85 5.85
N MET A 144 -13.72 33.10 7.09
CA MET A 144 -13.64 34.43 7.70
C MET A 144 -12.21 34.98 7.69
N GLY A 145 -11.20 34.14 7.62
CA GLY A 145 -9.81 34.52 7.64
C GLY A 145 -8.85 33.35 7.84
N ILE A 146 -7.58 33.64 8.05
CA ILE A 146 -6.57 32.66 8.47
C ILE A 146 -5.71 33.24 9.60
N VAL A 147 -5.15 32.36 10.42
CA VAL A 147 -4.09 32.68 11.38
C VAL A 147 -2.86 31.84 11.04
N THR A 148 -1.73 32.50 10.98
CA THR A 148 -0.42 31.89 10.78
C THR A 148 0.55 32.34 11.87
N GLY A 149 1.71 31.71 11.98
CA GLY A 149 2.74 32.14 12.94
C GLY A 149 3.28 33.56 12.76
N ARG A 150 2.88 34.28 11.70
CA ARG A 150 3.23 35.68 11.45
C ARG A 150 2.23 36.66 12.05
N ASP A 151 1.02 36.21 12.33
CA ASP A 151 -0.08 37.08 12.76
C ASP A 151 -0.05 37.34 14.27
N TYR A 152 0.71 36.58 15.06
CA TYR A 152 0.79 36.73 16.51
C TYR A 152 2.21 36.64 17.06
N ARG A 153 2.42 37.27 18.22
CA ARG A 153 3.65 37.16 19.01
C ARG A 153 3.30 36.90 20.47
N VAL A 154 3.57 35.70 20.94
CA VAL A 154 3.26 35.24 22.31
C VAL A 154 3.90 36.16 23.38
N SER A 155 5.05 36.79 23.10
CA SER A 155 5.70 37.75 24.00
C SER A 155 5.01 39.12 24.13
N ARG A 156 4.03 39.39 23.25
CA ARG A 156 3.37 40.71 23.18
C ARG A 156 1.85 40.63 23.25
N MET A 157 1.26 39.44 23.17
CA MET A 157 -0.18 39.22 23.13
C MET A 157 -0.58 38.27 24.26
N GLY A 158 -1.59 38.66 25.00
CA GLY A 158 -2.14 37.79 26.06
C GLY A 158 -2.88 36.59 25.51
N PRO A 159 -2.93 35.48 26.25
CA PRO A 159 -3.58 34.25 25.79
C PRO A 159 -5.07 34.43 25.45
N GLU A 160 -5.76 35.35 26.16
CA GLU A 160 -7.18 35.67 25.97
C GLU A 160 -7.48 36.62 24.80
N THR A 161 -6.45 36.97 23.97
CA THR A 161 -6.63 37.86 22.82
C THR A 161 -7.53 37.19 21.78
N PRO A 162 -8.67 37.80 21.41
CA PRO A 162 -9.58 37.22 20.41
C PRO A 162 -8.97 37.15 19.02
N ILE A 163 -9.24 36.06 18.29
CA ILE A 163 -8.67 35.79 16.97
C ILE A 163 -9.00 36.88 15.96
N HIS A 164 -10.22 37.42 15.96
CA HIS A 164 -10.64 38.48 15.01
C HIS A 164 -9.79 39.74 15.07
N THR A 165 -9.04 39.97 16.17
CA THR A 165 -8.18 41.15 16.33
C THR A 165 -6.83 41.02 15.64
N PHE A 166 -6.38 39.79 15.37
CA PHE A 166 -5.04 39.55 14.80
C PHE A 166 -5.03 38.62 13.58
N MET A 167 -6.14 37.96 13.24
CA MET A 167 -6.21 37.15 12.01
C MET A 167 -6.01 37.99 10.75
N THR A 168 -5.54 37.38 9.69
CA THR A 168 -5.65 37.93 8.33
C THR A 168 -7.09 37.72 7.87
N PRO A 169 -7.91 38.80 7.74
CA PRO A 169 -9.34 38.67 7.43
C PRO A 169 -9.55 38.29 5.96
N ARG A 170 -10.76 37.76 5.66
CA ARG A 170 -11.13 37.23 4.34
C ARG A 170 -10.87 38.21 3.18
N GLU A 171 -11.14 39.48 3.38
CA GLU A 171 -10.99 40.50 2.33
C GLU A 171 -9.54 40.74 1.90
N LYS A 172 -8.58 40.31 2.74
CA LYS A 172 -7.14 40.43 2.45
C LYS A 172 -6.55 39.11 1.93
N LEU A 173 -7.36 38.03 1.89
CA LEU A 173 -6.91 36.74 1.44
C LEU A 173 -7.07 36.62 -0.07
N ILE A 174 -6.05 36.09 -0.71
CA ILE A 174 -6.15 35.54 -2.05
C ILE A 174 -6.68 34.12 -1.91
N THR A 175 -7.75 33.83 -2.61
CA THR A 175 -8.39 32.50 -2.67
C THR A 175 -8.55 32.09 -4.11
N ALA A 176 -8.79 30.80 -4.35
CA ALA A 176 -9.16 30.28 -5.66
C ALA A 176 -10.47 29.49 -5.57
N PRO A 177 -11.24 29.40 -6.66
CA PRO A 177 -12.51 28.69 -6.67
C PRO A 177 -12.30 27.17 -6.62
N GLU A 178 -13.33 26.46 -6.15
CA GLU A 178 -13.43 25.00 -6.29
C GLU A 178 -13.31 24.62 -7.78
N GLY A 179 -12.57 23.54 -8.07
CA GLY A 179 -12.25 23.14 -9.44
C GLY A 179 -10.91 23.66 -9.95
N THR A 180 -10.25 24.61 -9.24
CA THR A 180 -8.88 25.03 -9.56
C THR A 180 -7.93 23.84 -9.56
N THR A 181 -7.16 23.69 -10.63
CA THR A 181 -6.15 22.60 -10.71
C THR A 181 -4.96 22.90 -9.79
N LEU A 182 -4.22 21.86 -9.41
CA LEU A 182 -3.03 22.03 -8.57
C LEU A 182 -1.98 22.93 -9.24
N LYS A 183 -1.87 22.88 -10.57
CA LYS A 183 -0.97 23.75 -11.34
C LYS A 183 -1.39 25.22 -11.24
N GLU A 184 -2.65 25.53 -11.50
CA GLU A 184 -3.19 26.89 -11.38
C GLU A 184 -3.05 27.43 -9.96
N ALA A 185 -3.38 26.60 -8.95
CA ALA A 185 -3.19 26.97 -7.54
C ALA A 185 -1.72 27.29 -7.21
N ASN A 186 -0.78 26.52 -7.77
CA ASN A 186 0.64 26.77 -7.58
C ASN A 186 1.11 28.02 -8.29
N ASP A 187 0.61 28.31 -9.49
CA ASP A 187 0.92 29.55 -10.22
C ASP A 187 0.44 30.78 -9.42
N ILE A 188 -0.76 30.73 -8.83
CA ILE A 188 -1.28 31.78 -7.92
C ILE A 188 -0.39 31.92 -6.67
N ILE A 189 0.01 30.80 -6.05
CA ILE A 189 0.91 30.80 -4.88
C ILE A 189 2.24 31.46 -5.21
N TRP A 190 2.80 31.17 -6.39
CA TRP A 190 4.07 31.72 -6.85
C TRP A 190 3.97 33.21 -7.15
N ASP A 191 3.00 33.64 -7.94
CA ASP A 191 2.83 35.04 -8.38
C ASP A 191 2.57 35.95 -7.17
N HIS A 192 1.81 35.54 -6.21
CA HIS A 192 1.46 36.27 -5.00
C HIS A 192 2.37 36.02 -3.80
N LYS A 193 3.41 35.15 -3.95
CA LYS A 193 4.38 34.78 -2.89
C LYS A 193 3.70 34.25 -1.63
N LEU A 194 2.65 33.44 -1.81
CA LEU A 194 1.90 32.85 -0.72
C LEU A 194 2.61 31.59 -0.18
N ASN A 195 2.30 31.22 1.06
CA ASN A 195 2.66 29.91 1.62
C ASN A 195 1.50 28.91 1.54
N SER A 196 0.27 29.43 1.52
CA SER A 196 -0.97 28.65 1.42
C SER A 196 -2.01 29.42 0.63
N LEU A 197 -2.84 28.70 -0.11
CA LEU A 197 -3.95 29.23 -0.89
C LEU A 197 -5.23 28.52 -0.43
N PRO A 198 -6.19 29.22 0.18
CA PRO A 198 -7.51 28.66 0.44
C PRO A 198 -8.29 28.47 -0.86
N ILE A 199 -8.94 27.33 -1.00
CA ILE A 199 -9.89 27.03 -2.08
C ILE A 199 -11.29 27.10 -1.51
N VAL A 200 -12.16 27.88 -2.11
CA VAL A 200 -13.52 28.13 -1.64
C VAL A 200 -14.55 27.80 -2.72
N ASN A 201 -15.74 27.39 -2.30
CA ASN A 201 -16.86 27.17 -3.20
C ASN A 201 -17.61 28.49 -3.50
N GLU A 202 -18.70 28.40 -4.28
CA GLU A 202 -19.54 29.55 -4.67
C GLU A 202 -20.17 30.29 -3.47
N LYS A 203 -20.29 29.63 -2.29
CA LYS A 203 -20.81 30.21 -1.07
C LYS A 203 -19.73 30.80 -0.16
N ASP A 204 -18.49 30.83 -0.64
CA ASP A 204 -17.30 31.26 0.13
C ASP A 204 -17.00 30.32 1.33
N GLU A 205 -17.47 29.06 1.29
CA GLU A 205 -17.15 28.04 2.26
C GLU A 205 -15.79 27.43 1.92
N LEU A 206 -14.98 27.16 2.96
CA LEU A 206 -13.66 26.56 2.79
C LEU A 206 -13.79 25.10 2.33
N VAL A 207 -13.17 24.75 1.19
CA VAL A 207 -13.15 23.40 0.67
C VAL A 207 -11.79 22.74 0.91
N TYR A 208 -10.71 23.45 0.53
CA TYR A 208 -9.33 22.97 0.65
C TYR A 208 -8.36 24.10 0.94
N PHE A 209 -7.15 23.71 1.39
CA PHE A 209 -5.93 24.52 1.24
C PHE A 209 -5.01 23.87 0.22
N VAL A 210 -4.23 24.69 -0.49
CA VAL A 210 -3.03 24.27 -1.19
C VAL A 210 -1.82 24.94 -0.52
N PHE A 211 -0.86 24.14 -0.07
CA PHE A 211 0.37 24.63 0.52
C PHE A 211 1.52 24.50 -0.47
N ARG A 212 2.36 25.53 -0.53
CA ARG A 212 3.55 25.53 -1.40
C ARG A 212 4.45 24.30 -1.18
N LYS A 213 4.69 23.94 0.08
CA LYS A 213 5.51 22.76 0.42
C LYS A 213 4.95 21.45 -0.13
N ASP A 214 3.62 21.30 -0.16
CA ASP A 214 2.97 20.05 -0.60
C ASP A 214 2.99 19.91 -2.12
N TYR A 215 2.96 21.04 -2.84
CA TYR A 215 3.18 21.03 -4.28
C TYR A 215 4.59 20.55 -4.65
N ASP A 216 5.62 21.04 -3.95
CA ASP A 216 7.00 20.62 -4.18
C ASP A 216 7.18 19.12 -3.90
N VAL A 217 6.56 18.58 -2.84
CA VAL A 217 6.57 17.16 -2.52
C VAL A 217 5.86 16.36 -3.62
N HIS A 218 4.67 16.75 -4.03
CA HIS A 218 3.93 16.10 -5.12
C HIS A 218 4.73 16.07 -6.44
N LYS A 219 5.37 17.19 -6.79
CA LYS A 219 6.22 17.27 -7.99
C LYS A 219 7.42 16.33 -7.95
N GLN A 220 7.98 16.09 -6.75
CA GLN A 220 9.08 15.14 -6.54
C GLN A 220 8.63 13.67 -6.58
N ASN A 221 7.34 13.40 -6.34
CA ASN A 221 6.75 12.07 -6.29
C ASN A 221 5.63 11.89 -7.34
N PRO A 222 5.94 11.90 -8.64
CA PRO A 222 4.92 11.87 -9.70
C PRO A 222 4.13 10.56 -9.78
N LEU A 223 4.57 9.52 -9.06
CA LEU A 223 3.93 8.21 -9.03
C LEU A 223 3.00 8.02 -7.82
N GLU A 224 2.74 9.04 -7.01
CA GLU A 224 1.84 8.92 -5.86
C GLU A 224 0.53 8.20 -6.21
N CYS A 225 0.15 7.23 -5.37
CA CYS A 225 -1.08 6.46 -5.54
C CYS A 225 -2.24 7.17 -4.85
N LEU A 226 -3.09 7.83 -5.64
CA LEU A 226 -4.11 8.77 -5.16
C LEU A 226 -5.52 8.35 -5.57
N ASP A 227 -6.50 8.60 -4.70
CA ASP A 227 -7.93 8.51 -5.02
C ASP A 227 -8.42 9.76 -5.82
N GLY A 228 -9.71 9.78 -6.15
CA GLY A 228 -10.34 10.88 -6.86
C GLY A 228 -10.26 12.23 -6.14
N ASP A 229 -10.18 12.21 -4.80
CA ASP A 229 -10.06 13.39 -3.93
C ASP A 229 -8.60 13.77 -3.64
N LYS A 230 -7.64 13.19 -4.35
CA LYS A 230 -6.19 13.40 -4.15
C LYS A 230 -5.67 12.95 -2.77
N ARG A 231 -6.33 12.01 -2.12
CA ARG A 231 -5.86 11.38 -0.89
C ARG A 231 -5.12 10.09 -1.23
N TYR A 232 -4.19 9.67 -0.37
CA TYR A 232 -3.51 8.41 -0.56
C TYR A 232 -4.47 7.22 -0.52
N ILE A 233 -4.30 6.29 -1.47
CA ILE A 233 -5.01 5.02 -1.47
C ILE A 233 -4.44 4.14 -0.37
N VAL A 234 -5.33 3.51 0.42
CA VAL A 234 -4.98 2.59 1.50
C VAL A 234 -5.91 1.38 1.51
N GLY A 235 -5.33 0.22 1.70
CA GLY A 235 -6.04 -1.02 1.94
C GLY A 235 -6.07 -1.37 3.42
N ALA A 236 -6.98 -2.29 3.78
CA ALA A 236 -7.07 -2.86 5.11
C ALA A 236 -7.28 -4.37 5.07
N GLY A 237 -6.62 -5.08 5.98
CA GLY A 237 -6.77 -6.51 6.15
C GLY A 237 -7.97 -6.86 7.01
N ILE A 238 -8.80 -7.75 6.56
CA ILE A 238 -9.94 -8.26 7.33
C ILE A 238 -9.84 -9.78 7.53
N ASN A 239 -10.57 -10.29 8.51
CA ASN A 239 -10.73 -11.73 8.72
C ASN A 239 -12.17 -12.16 8.38
N THR A 240 -12.42 -13.46 8.43
CA THR A 240 -13.72 -14.05 8.11
C THR A 240 -14.65 -14.20 9.32
N ARG A 241 -14.44 -13.49 10.43
CA ARG A 241 -15.20 -13.63 11.68
C ARG A 241 -15.91 -12.36 12.09
N ASP A 242 -15.18 -11.25 12.23
CA ASP A 242 -15.70 -9.95 12.68
C ASP A 242 -15.99 -8.98 11.52
N TYR A 243 -16.01 -9.49 10.27
CA TYR A 243 -16.16 -8.68 9.06
C TYR A 243 -17.41 -7.78 9.09
N ALA A 244 -18.52 -8.26 9.65
CA ALA A 244 -19.77 -7.51 9.69
C ALA A 244 -19.70 -6.23 10.55
N GLU A 245 -18.79 -6.20 11.55
CA GLU A 245 -18.55 -5.04 12.40
C GLU A 245 -17.35 -4.22 11.89
N ARG A 246 -16.30 -4.90 11.46
CA ARG A 246 -15.04 -4.27 11.02
C ARG A 246 -15.18 -3.52 9.70
N ILE A 247 -15.82 -4.10 8.70
CA ILE A 247 -15.94 -3.50 7.37
C ILE A 247 -16.62 -2.13 7.40
N PRO A 248 -17.79 -1.94 8.07
CA PRO A 248 -18.41 -0.61 8.16
C PRO A 248 -17.48 0.45 8.75
N ALA A 249 -16.74 0.12 9.83
CA ALA A 249 -15.82 1.06 10.46
C ALA A 249 -14.65 1.44 9.54
N LEU A 250 -14.10 0.48 8.78
CA LEU A 250 -13.03 0.73 7.81
C LEU A 250 -13.49 1.59 6.63
N ILE A 251 -14.73 1.38 6.16
CA ILE A 251 -15.33 2.19 5.07
C ILE A 251 -15.56 3.62 5.55
N GLU A 252 -16.09 3.80 6.77
CA GLU A 252 -16.28 5.12 7.39
C GLU A 252 -14.94 5.86 7.55
N ALA A 253 -13.87 5.14 7.90
CA ALA A 253 -12.51 5.68 7.95
C ALA A 253 -11.92 6.03 6.57
N GLY A 254 -12.57 5.63 5.46
CA GLY A 254 -12.18 5.92 4.08
C GLY A 254 -11.29 4.86 3.43
N CYS A 255 -11.31 3.62 3.90
CA CYS A 255 -10.58 2.52 3.27
C CYS A 255 -10.99 2.33 1.81
N ASP A 256 -10.02 2.24 0.90
CA ASP A 256 -10.27 2.13 -0.55
C ASP A 256 -10.43 0.67 -1.01
N VAL A 257 -9.77 -0.27 -0.34
CA VAL A 257 -9.76 -1.69 -0.71
C VAL A 257 -9.56 -2.58 0.49
N LEU A 258 -10.41 -3.58 0.63
CA LEU A 258 -10.30 -4.60 1.66
C LEU A 258 -9.50 -5.81 1.14
N CYS A 259 -8.89 -6.58 2.04
CA CYS A 259 -8.27 -7.84 1.68
C CYS A 259 -8.48 -8.86 2.80
N ILE A 260 -9.08 -10.01 2.47
CA ILE A 260 -9.22 -11.11 3.43
C ILE A 260 -7.83 -11.70 3.70
N ASP A 261 -7.42 -11.69 4.96
CA ASP A 261 -6.15 -12.27 5.40
C ASP A 261 -6.38 -13.69 5.95
N SER A 262 -6.13 -14.69 5.11
CA SER A 262 -6.27 -16.10 5.45
C SER A 262 -5.27 -16.95 4.66
N SER A 263 -4.76 -18.01 5.28
CA SER A 263 -3.98 -19.04 4.60
C SER A 263 -4.86 -20.08 3.85
N GLU A 264 -6.18 -19.97 3.98
CA GLU A 264 -7.16 -20.91 3.41
C GLU A 264 -8.19 -20.15 2.58
N GLY A 265 -7.76 -19.75 1.36
CA GLY A 265 -8.61 -19.00 0.43
C GLY A 265 -9.74 -19.83 -0.17
N PHE A 266 -9.48 -21.10 -0.48
CA PHE A 266 -10.48 -22.01 -1.05
C PHE A 266 -11.39 -22.56 0.05
N SER A 267 -12.25 -21.70 0.61
CA SER A 267 -13.12 -22.05 1.73
C SER A 267 -14.46 -21.32 1.67
N GLU A 268 -15.48 -21.93 2.27
CA GLU A 268 -16.81 -21.34 2.41
C GLU A 268 -16.77 -20.00 3.18
N TRP A 269 -15.87 -19.86 4.14
CA TRP A 269 -15.72 -18.63 4.93
C TRP A 269 -15.37 -17.41 4.07
N GLN A 270 -14.54 -17.60 3.06
CA GLN A 270 -14.22 -16.54 2.09
C GLN A 270 -15.46 -16.13 1.30
N LYS A 271 -16.21 -17.13 0.80
CA LYS A 271 -17.46 -16.89 0.07
C LYS A 271 -18.46 -16.11 0.92
N LEU A 272 -18.72 -16.55 2.14
CA LEU A 272 -19.66 -15.87 3.05
C LEU A 272 -19.27 -14.40 3.30
N THR A 273 -17.98 -14.14 3.46
CA THR A 273 -17.48 -12.76 3.64
C THR A 273 -17.66 -11.92 2.37
N ILE A 274 -17.35 -12.47 1.20
CA ILE A 274 -17.51 -11.77 -0.09
C ILE A 274 -19.00 -11.54 -0.37
N ASP A 275 -19.84 -12.56 -0.19
CA ASP A 275 -21.30 -12.46 -0.40
C ASP A 275 -21.88 -11.35 0.49
N TRP A 276 -21.48 -11.27 1.75
CA TRP A 276 -21.92 -10.22 2.66
C TRP A 276 -21.54 -8.83 2.16
N VAL A 277 -20.30 -8.65 1.66
CA VAL A 277 -19.87 -7.37 1.07
C VAL A 277 -20.70 -7.02 -0.17
N ARG A 278 -20.95 -8.00 -1.04
CA ARG A 278 -21.72 -7.79 -2.26
C ARG A 278 -23.18 -7.48 -1.97
N GLU A 279 -23.76 -8.10 -0.95
CA GLU A 279 -25.14 -7.83 -0.52
C GLU A 279 -25.30 -6.42 0.07
N HIS A 280 -24.35 -5.95 0.90
CA HIS A 280 -24.48 -4.66 1.59
C HIS A 280 -23.95 -3.47 0.80
N TYR A 281 -22.94 -3.66 -0.04
CA TYR A 281 -22.22 -2.57 -0.72
C TYR A 281 -22.09 -2.75 -2.24
N GLY A 282 -22.51 -3.88 -2.79
CA GLY A 282 -22.37 -4.17 -4.22
C GLY A 282 -20.90 -4.11 -4.66
N ASP A 283 -20.66 -3.46 -5.79
CA ASP A 283 -19.31 -3.26 -6.36
C ASP A 283 -18.62 -1.96 -5.88
N SER A 284 -19.26 -1.18 -5.01
CA SER A 284 -18.65 0.05 -4.49
C SER A 284 -17.48 -0.24 -3.55
N VAL A 285 -17.56 -1.31 -2.77
CA VAL A 285 -16.48 -1.77 -1.91
C VAL A 285 -15.66 -2.83 -2.63
N LYS A 286 -14.35 -2.61 -2.69
CA LYS A 286 -13.39 -3.51 -3.32
C LYS A 286 -12.84 -4.48 -2.28
N ILE A 287 -12.78 -5.78 -2.64
CA ILE A 287 -12.35 -6.83 -1.73
C ILE A 287 -11.46 -7.87 -2.43
N GLY A 288 -10.22 -7.99 -1.96
CA GLY A 288 -9.32 -9.07 -2.33
C GLY A 288 -9.51 -10.30 -1.47
N ALA A 289 -9.21 -11.47 -2.02
CA ALA A 289 -9.39 -12.75 -1.38
C ALA A 289 -8.15 -13.66 -1.55
N GLY A 290 -8.04 -14.69 -0.76
CA GLY A 290 -6.95 -15.66 -0.81
C GLY A 290 -6.50 -16.10 0.60
N ASN A 291 -5.43 -16.88 0.68
CA ASN A 291 -4.52 -17.26 -0.38
C ASN A 291 -4.92 -18.61 -0.99
N VAL A 292 -4.65 -18.73 -2.27
CA VAL A 292 -4.81 -19.97 -3.04
C VAL A 292 -3.49 -20.38 -3.68
N VAL A 293 -3.38 -21.61 -4.19
CA VAL A 293 -2.16 -22.12 -4.82
C VAL A 293 -2.39 -22.89 -6.13
N ASP A 294 -3.63 -22.91 -6.62
CA ASP A 294 -4.04 -23.63 -7.81
C ASP A 294 -5.18 -22.93 -8.58
N ALA A 295 -5.45 -23.46 -9.77
CA ALA A 295 -6.47 -22.99 -10.68
C ALA A 295 -7.89 -23.08 -10.09
N GLU A 296 -8.17 -24.13 -9.32
CA GLU A 296 -9.49 -24.39 -8.74
C GLU A 296 -9.85 -23.37 -7.68
N GLY A 297 -8.88 -23.07 -6.77
CA GLY A 297 -9.03 -22.02 -5.78
C GLY A 297 -9.19 -20.62 -6.41
N PHE A 298 -8.47 -20.34 -7.50
CA PHE A 298 -8.65 -19.08 -8.24
C PHE A 298 -10.07 -18.95 -8.79
N ARG A 299 -10.55 -19.96 -9.54
CA ARG A 299 -11.88 -19.92 -10.16
C ARG A 299 -12.97 -19.74 -9.11
N TYR A 300 -12.89 -20.47 -8.01
CA TYR A 300 -13.81 -20.35 -6.90
C TYR A 300 -13.92 -18.90 -6.37
N LEU A 301 -12.81 -18.25 -6.07
CA LEU A 301 -12.81 -16.89 -5.53
C LEU A 301 -13.23 -15.84 -6.58
N ALA A 302 -12.86 -16.03 -7.84
CA ALA A 302 -13.28 -15.17 -8.94
C ALA A 302 -14.80 -15.22 -9.14
N GLU A 303 -15.39 -16.40 -9.10
CA GLU A 303 -16.84 -16.63 -9.19
C GLU A 303 -17.59 -16.10 -7.97
N CYS A 304 -16.99 -16.14 -6.78
CA CYS A 304 -17.53 -15.47 -5.58
C CYS A 304 -17.54 -13.93 -5.73
N GLY A 305 -16.82 -13.38 -6.69
CA GLY A 305 -16.79 -11.94 -6.95
C GLY A 305 -15.65 -11.18 -6.27
N ALA A 306 -14.53 -11.84 -5.95
CA ALA A 306 -13.32 -11.16 -5.48
C ALA A 306 -12.80 -10.16 -6.50
N ASP A 307 -12.27 -9.02 -6.04
CA ASP A 307 -11.69 -7.99 -6.90
C ASP A 307 -10.23 -8.24 -7.27
N PHE A 308 -9.50 -8.99 -6.47
CA PHE A 308 -8.18 -9.58 -6.80
C PHE A 308 -7.96 -10.84 -5.97
N ILE A 309 -7.02 -11.69 -6.38
CA ILE A 309 -6.75 -12.96 -5.72
C ILE A 309 -5.27 -13.08 -5.35
N LYS A 310 -5.00 -13.37 -4.08
CA LYS A 310 -3.66 -13.61 -3.55
C LYS A 310 -3.26 -15.07 -3.72
N VAL A 311 -2.03 -15.26 -4.21
CA VAL A 311 -1.43 -16.57 -4.48
C VAL A 311 -0.20 -16.79 -3.61
N GLY A 312 -0.23 -17.87 -2.84
CA GLY A 312 0.92 -18.31 -2.06
C GLY A 312 0.55 -18.82 -0.67
N ILE A 313 0.95 -20.05 -0.36
CA ILE A 313 0.82 -20.65 0.97
C ILE A 313 2.18 -21.20 1.40
N GLY A 314 2.66 -20.78 2.56
CA GLY A 314 3.89 -21.26 3.16
C GLY A 314 5.18 -20.75 2.48
N GLY A 315 5.12 -19.73 1.60
CA GLY A 315 6.28 -19.17 0.90
C GLY A 315 6.94 -17.97 1.60
N GLY A 316 6.33 -17.43 2.66
CA GLY A 316 6.88 -16.30 3.40
C GLY A 316 8.15 -16.66 4.19
N SER A 317 9.06 -15.68 4.36
CA SER A 317 10.36 -15.90 5.05
C SER A 317 10.25 -16.34 6.50
N ILE A 318 9.13 -16.06 7.15
CA ILE A 318 8.83 -16.38 8.56
C ILE A 318 7.59 -17.26 8.72
N CYS A 319 7.04 -17.76 7.60
CA CYS A 319 5.94 -18.71 7.59
C CYS A 319 6.49 -20.13 7.71
N ILE A 320 5.98 -20.89 8.68
CA ILE A 320 6.35 -22.30 8.90
C ILE A 320 5.17 -23.26 8.68
N THR A 321 4.12 -22.82 7.99
CA THR A 321 2.96 -23.64 7.67
C THR A 321 3.32 -24.95 6.96
N ARG A 322 4.30 -24.90 6.02
CA ARG A 322 4.77 -26.11 5.32
C ARG A 322 5.45 -27.09 6.25
N GLU A 323 6.19 -26.59 7.24
CA GLU A 323 6.89 -27.41 8.23
C GLU A 323 5.92 -28.00 9.27
N THR A 324 4.96 -27.21 9.74
CA THR A 324 4.03 -27.59 10.80
C THR A 324 2.83 -28.38 10.33
N LYS A 325 2.29 -28.07 9.14
CA LYS A 325 1.09 -28.67 8.57
C LYS A 325 1.30 -29.52 7.33
N GLY A 326 2.46 -29.40 6.67
CA GLY A 326 2.72 -30.03 5.37
C GLY A 326 1.89 -29.45 4.22
N ILE A 327 1.35 -28.23 4.38
CA ILE A 327 0.48 -27.57 3.40
C ILE A 327 1.26 -26.47 2.67
N GLY A 328 1.15 -26.43 1.33
CA GLY A 328 1.76 -25.39 0.50
C GLY A 328 2.12 -25.89 -0.88
N ARG A 329 2.59 -24.98 -1.71
CA ARG A 329 3.06 -25.24 -3.09
C ARG A 329 4.24 -24.32 -3.39
N GLY A 330 5.16 -24.71 -4.25
CA GLY A 330 6.24 -23.86 -4.74
C GLY A 330 5.66 -22.61 -5.41
N GLN A 331 6.17 -21.43 -5.05
CA GLN A 331 5.53 -20.16 -5.41
C GLN A 331 5.44 -19.93 -6.91
N ALA A 332 6.50 -20.26 -7.66
CA ALA A 332 6.48 -20.12 -9.12
C ALA A 332 5.45 -21.06 -9.78
N THR A 333 5.39 -22.32 -9.35
CA THR A 333 4.40 -23.27 -9.86
C THR A 333 2.96 -22.83 -9.55
N ALA A 334 2.69 -22.41 -8.32
CA ALA A 334 1.37 -21.93 -7.93
C ALA A 334 0.96 -20.70 -8.75
N LEU A 335 1.87 -19.74 -8.91
CA LEU A 335 1.61 -18.51 -9.66
C LEU A 335 1.30 -18.78 -11.13
N ILE A 336 2.10 -19.60 -11.80
CA ILE A 336 1.89 -19.95 -13.22
C ILE A 336 0.52 -20.64 -13.41
N ASP A 337 0.16 -21.56 -12.53
CA ASP A 337 -1.11 -22.29 -12.59
C ASP A 337 -2.31 -21.35 -12.42
N VAL A 338 -2.26 -20.49 -11.40
CA VAL A 338 -3.31 -19.51 -11.11
C VAL A 338 -3.43 -18.46 -12.21
N CYS A 339 -2.29 -17.94 -12.73
CA CYS A 339 -2.34 -16.94 -13.80
C CYS A 339 -2.89 -17.52 -15.11
N ARG A 340 -2.63 -18.80 -15.41
CA ARG A 340 -3.27 -19.50 -16.53
C ARG A 340 -4.79 -19.54 -16.34
N ALA A 341 -5.26 -19.93 -15.14
CA ALA A 341 -6.69 -19.96 -14.85
C ALA A 341 -7.33 -18.58 -14.93
N ARG A 342 -6.60 -17.50 -14.53
CA ARG A 342 -7.06 -16.11 -14.71
C ARG A 342 -7.25 -15.77 -16.20
N ASP A 343 -6.30 -16.12 -17.05
CA ASP A 343 -6.37 -15.81 -18.47
C ASP A 343 -7.52 -16.58 -19.14
N GLU A 344 -7.72 -17.84 -18.79
CA GLU A 344 -8.87 -18.65 -19.23
C GLU A 344 -10.19 -18.02 -18.77
N TYR A 345 -10.30 -17.66 -17.49
CA TYR A 345 -11.49 -17.01 -16.92
C TYR A 345 -11.80 -15.67 -17.63
N TYR A 346 -10.76 -14.90 -17.93
CA TYR A 346 -10.90 -13.65 -18.69
C TYR A 346 -11.42 -13.88 -20.11
N GLU A 347 -10.95 -14.91 -20.81
CA GLU A 347 -11.47 -15.25 -22.15
C GLU A 347 -12.91 -15.75 -22.08
N GLU A 348 -13.28 -16.51 -21.07
CA GLU A 348 -14.61 -17.05 -20.89
C GLU A 348 -15.65 -15.98 -20.51
N THR A 349 -15.30 -15.06 -19.61
CA THR A 349 -16.24 -14.13 -18.96
C THR A 349 -16.10 -12.67 -19.37
N GLY A 350 -14.96 -12.30 -19.93
CA GLY A 350 -14.58 -10.90 -20.16
C GLY A 350 -14.25 -10.11 -18.88
N ILE A 351 -14.12 -10.79 -17.73
CA ILE A 351 -13.78 -10.17 -16.43
C ILE A 351 -12.31 -10.52 -16.09
N TYR A 352 -11.48 -9.49 -16.05
CA TYR A 352 -10.09 -9.62 -15.60
C TYR A 352 -10.02 -9.47 -14.08
N VAL A 353 -9.53 -10.49 -13.39
CA VAL A 353 -9.32 -10.49 -11.95
C VAL A 353 -7.82 -10.51 -11.67
N PRO A 354 -7.23 -9.38 -11.20
CA PRO A 354 -5.78 -9.31 -10.96
C PRO A 354 -5.29 -10.35 -9.97
N VAL A 355 -4.07 -10.83 -10.21
CA VAL A 355 -3.37 -11.82 -9.38
C VAL A 355 -2.23 -11.16 -8.62
N CYS A 356 -2.27 -11.28 -7.29
CA CYS A 356 -1.23 -10.85 -6.37
C CYS A 356 -0.34 -12.02 -5.98
N SER A 357 0.96 -11.97 -6.31
CA SER A 357 1.92 -12.96 -5.80
C SER A 357 2.33 -12.59 -4.38
N ASP A 358 2.01 -13.45 -3.41
CA ASP A 358 2.27 -13.25 -1.98
C ASP A 358 3.24 -14.30 -1.44
N GLY A 359 4.43 -13.86 -1.03
CA GLY A 359 5.51 -14.70 -0.53
C GLY A 359 6.49 -15.21 -1.60
N GLY A 360 7.55 -15.86 -1.16
CA GLY A 360 8.59 -16.45 -2.03
C GLY A 360 9.58 -15.46 -2.65
N ILE A 361 9.36 -14.15 -2.53
CA ILE A 361 10.25 -13.12 -3.06
C ILE A 361 11.35 -12.82 -2.04
N VAL A 362 12.59 -13.24 -2.37
CA VAL A 362 13.78 -13.07 -1.53
C VAL A 362 14.73 -12.05 -2.12
N HIS A 363 14.78 -11.92 -3.45
CA HIS A 363 15.68 -11.03 -4.18
C HIS A 363 14.90 -10.14 -5.15
N ASP A 364 15.49 -9.01 -5.54
CA ASP A 364 14.85 -8.06 -6.47
C ASP A 364 14.49 -8.70 -7.81
N HIS A 365 15.34 -9.60 -8.34
CA HIS A 365 15.06 -10.30 -9.62
C HIS A 365 13.86 -11.25 -9.55
N HIS A 366 13.51 -11.77 -8.35
CA HIS A 366 12.27 -12.55 -8.17
C HIS A 366 11.02 -11.72 -8.48
N MET A 367 11.08 -10.41 -8.27
CA MET A 367 9.95 -9.51 -8.60
C MET A 367 9.68 -9.53 -10.09
N THR A 368 10.72 -9.37 -10.93
CA THR A 368 10.54 -9.42 -12.39
C THR A 368 10.14 -10.80 -12.87
N LEU A 369 10.66 -11.87 -12.25
CA LEU A 369 10.23 -13.25 -12.56
C LEU A 369 8.73 -13.44 -12.24
N ALA A 370 8.27 -13.01 -11.08
CA ALA A 370 6.87 -13.12 -10.70
C ALA A 370 5.95 -12.35 -11.66
N LEU A 371 6.32 -11.12 -12.03
CA LEU A 371 5.58 -10.32 -13.02
C LEU A 371 5.57 -11.02 -14.39
N ALA A 372 6.71 -11.56 -14.84
CA ALA A 372 6.80 -12.31 -16.10
C ALA A 372 5.97 -13.60 -16.10
N MET A 373 5.80 -14.25 -14.94
CA MET A 373 4.96 -15.44 -14.77
C MET A 373 3.46 -15.13 -14.70
N GLY A 374 3.09 -13.86 -14.72
CA GLY A 374 1.70 -13.43 -14.82
C GLY A 374 1.15 -12.66 -13.63
N ALA A 375 1.91 -12.45 -12.54
CA ALA A 375 1.47 -11.60 -11.45
C ALA A 375 1.22 -10.17 -11.94
N ASP A 376 0.12 -9.56 -11.48
CA ASP A 376 -0.15 -8.15 -11.72
C ASP A 376 0.57 -7.27 -10.71
N PHE A 377 0.64 -7.72 -9.46
CA PHE A 377 1.38 -7.04 -8.40
C PHE A 377 1.86 -8.03 -7.33
N LEU A 378 2.68 -7.53 -6.42
CA LEU A 378 3.47 -8.33 -5.49
C LEU A 378 3.20 -7.87 -4.06
N MET A 379 2.82 -8.80 -3.19
CA MET A 379 2.70 -8.54 -1.75
C MET A 379 4.01 -8.92 -1.04
N LEU A 380 4.60 -7.93 -0.36
CA LEU A 380 5.93 -8.02 0.19
C LEU A 380 5.92 -7.80 1.71
N GLY A 381 6.41 -8.79 2.46
CA GLY A 381 6.56 -8.72 3.92
C GLY A 381 7.99 -8.33 4.32
N ARG A 382 8.94 -9.28 4.20
CA ARG A 382 10.34 -9.10 4.58
C ARG A 382 10.99 -7.87 3.94
N TYR A 383 10.64 -7.58 2.69
CA TYR A 383 11.19 -6.43 1.97
C TYR A 383 10.89 -5.11 2.69
N PHE A 384 9.62 -4.90 3.06
CA PHE A 384 9.18 -3.68 3.73
C PHE A 384 9.49 -3.65 5.23
N ALA A 385 9.54 -4.80 5.91
CA ALA A 385 9.88 -4.88 7.33
C ALA A 385 11.23 -4.24 7.70
N ARG A 386 12.13 -4.11 6.72
CA ARG A 386 13.49 -3.60 6.87
C ARG A 386 13.61 -2.09 6.98
N PHE A 387 12.54 -1.35 6.67
CA PHE A 387 12.58 0.10 6.54
C PHE A 387 12.19 0.85 7.81
N ASP A 388 12.57 2.11 7.87
CA ASP A 388 12.26 3.01 8.99
C ASP A 388 10.77 3.08 9.28
N GLU A 389 9.95 3.07 8.24
CA GLU A 389 8.52 3.29 8.27
C GLU A 389 7.73 2.05 8.73
N ALA A 390 8.33 0.87 8.74
CA ALA A 390 7.71 -0.35 9.26
C ALA A 390 7.65 -0.33 10.81
N PRO A 391 6.59 -0.92 11.42
CA PRO A 391 6.37 -0.84 12.87
C PRO A 391 7.44 -1.51 13.74
N GLY A 392 8.17 -2.52 13.23
CA GLY A 392 9.17 -3.25 14.01
C GLY A 392 10.27 -2.36 14.60
N GLY A 393 10.66 -2.60 15.84
CA GLY A 393 11.72 -1.85 16.54
C GLY A 393 13.10 -2.05 15.90
N LYS A 394 13.98 -1.03 16.01
CA LYS A 394 15.38 -1.15 15.64
C LYS A 394 16.17 -1.71 16.81
N VAL A 395 16.97 -2.75 16.59
CA VAL A 395 17.79 -3.42 17.60
C VAL A 395 19.20 -3.66 17.08
N ASN A 396 20.19 -3.62 17.98
CA ASN A 396 21.55 -4.01 17.64
C ASN A 396 21.75 -5.49 17.99
N VAL A 397 22.01 -6.31 16.99
CA VAL A 397 22.28 -7.74 17.15
C VAL A 397 23.72 -8.00 16.70
N ASN A 398 24.61 -8.32 17.64
CA ASN A 398 26.02 -8.61 17.38
C ASN A 398 26.73 -7.51 16.54
N GLY A 399 26.47 -6.23 16.85
CA GLY A 399 27.07 -5.09 16.14
C GLY A 399 26.38 -4.71 14.83
N THR A 400 25.35 -5.45 14.40
CA THR A 400 24.58 -5.16 13.19
C THR A 400 23.22 -4.58 13.56
N LEU A 401 22.84 -3.48 12.91
CA LEU A 401 21.52 -2.87 13.10
C LEU A 401 20.46 -3.70 12.34
N MET A 402 19.46 -4.16 13.08
CA MET A 402 18.39 -5.02 12.62
C MET A 402 17.02 -4.38 12.92
N LYS A 403 15.98 -4.88 12.26
CA LYS A 403 14.57 -4.59 12.57
C LYS A 403 13.90 -5.86 13.09
N GLU A 404 13.05 -5.72 14.08
CA GLU A 404 12.20 -6.82 14.53
C GLU A 404 11.17 -7.18 13.44
N TYR A 405 10.98 -8.47 13.21
CA TYR A 405 10.08 -8.99 12.18
C TYR A 405 9.43 -10.30 12.66
N TRP A 406 8.13 -10.29 12.81
CA TRP A 406 7.37 -11.44 13.33
C TRP A 406 6.15 -11.74 12.45
N GLY A 407 5.78 -13.03 12.39
CA GLY A 407 4.66 -13.53 11.59
C GLY A 407 3.32 -13.33 12.30
N GLU A 408 2.26 -13.18 11.52
CA GLU A 408 0.88 -13.13 12.02
C GLU A 408 0.46 -14.44 12.72
N GLY A 409 1.04 -15.57 12.35
CA GLY A 409 0.87 -16.85 12.99
C GLY A 409 1.76 -17.09 14.22
N SER A 410 2.45 -16.07 14.75
CA SER A 410 3.27 -16.15 15.97
C SER A 410 2.47 -15.73 17.20
N ASN A 411 2.88 -16.24 18.37
CA ASN A 411 2.31 -15.82 19.65
C ASN A 411 2.50 -14.32 19.93
N ARG A 412 3.49 -13.68 19.32
CA ARG A 412 3.74 -12.24 19.44
C ARG A 412 2.63 -11.42 18.81
N ALA A 413 2.16 -11.80 17.63
CA ALA A 413 1.08 -11.11 16.94
C ALA A 413 -0.26 -11.22 17.69
N ARG A 414 -0.44 -12.28 18.48
CA ARG A 414 -1.69 -12.58 19.20
C ARG A 414 -2.91 -12.44 18.31
N ASN A 415 -2.83 -12.98 17.11
CA ASN A 415 -3.89 -12.86 16.11
C ASN A 415 -5.04 -13.81 16.44
N TRP A 416 -5.68 -13.59 17.57
CA TRP A 416 -6.84 -14.38 18.01
C TRP A 416 -8.07 -14.20 17.12
N GLN A 417 -8.11 -13.17 16.29
CA GLN A 417 -9.19 -13.00 15.31
C GLN A 417 -9.01 -13.91 14.08
N ARG A 418 -7.77 -14.23 13.75
CA ARG A 418 -7.44 -15.15 12.66
C ARG A 418 -7.59 -16.62 13.08
N TYR A 419 -7.27 -16.92 14.35
CA TYR A 419 -7.28 -18.27 14.90
C TYR A 419 -8.33 -18.40 15.99
N ASP A 420 -9.05 -19.54 16.02
CA ASP A 420 -9.94 -19.86 17.12
C ASP A 420 -9.12 -20.38 18.31
N LEU A 421 -8.96 -19.56 19.29
CA LEU A 421 -8.21 -19.90 20.49
C LEU A 421 -9.07 -20.61 21.56
N GLY A 422 -10.39 -20.76 21.33
CA GLY A 422 -11.29 -21.39 22.32
C GLY A 422 -11.22 -20.76 23.71
N GLY A 423 -10.91 -19.45 23.79
CA GLY A 423 -10.67 -18.73 25.03
C GLY A 423 -9.24 -18.86 25.58
N ALA A 424 -8.33 -19.55 24.90
CA ALA A 424 -6.94 -19.66 25.29
C ALA A 424 -6.17 -18.35 25.00
N THR A 425 -5.11 -18.08 25.79
CA THR A 425 -4.26 -16.89 25.62
C THR A 425 -3.10 -17.11 24.63
N LYS A 426 -2.94 -18.34 24.12
CA LYS A 426 -1.85 -18.72 23.20
C LYS A 426 -2.41 -19.62 22.10
N LEU A 427 -1.79 -19.55 20.94
CA LEU A 427 -2.01 -20.49 19.84
C LEU A 427 -1.68 -21.92 20.30
N SER A 428 -2.43 -22.91 19.80
CA SER A 428 -2.14 -24.34 20.03
C SER A 428 -0.76 -24.73 19.46
N PHE A 429 -0.39 -24.12 18.33
CA PHE A 429 0.93 -24.16 17.69
C PHE A 429 1.13 -22.89 16.85
N GLU A 430 2.38 -22.58 16.59
CA GLU A 430 2.72 -21.41 15.77
C GLU A 430 2.87 -21.81 14.29
N GLU A 431 2.42 -20.92 13.40
CA GLU A 431 2.64 -21.01 11.96
C GLU A 431 3.57 -19.89 11.45
N GLY A 432 4.09 -19.08 12.34
CA GLY A 432 5.05 -18.02 12.08
C GLY A 432 6.05 -17.87 13.20
N VAL A 433 7.23 -17.35 12.88
CA VAL A 433 8.32 -17.12 13.83
C VAL A 433 8.51 -15.65 14.17
N ASP A 434 9.10 -15.37 15.33
CA ASP A 434 9.60 -14.05 15.72
C ASP A 434 11.10 -13.98 15.39
N SER A 435 11.51 -12.95 14.65
CA SER A 435 12.82 -12.89 14.04
C SER A 435 13.31 -11.45 13.84
N TYR A 436 14.48 -11.32 13.24
CA TYR A 436 15.08 -10.05 12.83
C TYR A 436 15.38 -10.04 11.33
N VAL A 437 15.28 -8.86 10.73
CA VAL A 437 15.73 -8.60 9.36
C VAL A 437 16.77 -7.47 9.34
N PRO A 438 17.73 -7.49 8.40
CA PRO A 438 18.71 -6.41 8.28
C PRO A 438 18.00 -5.07 8.05
N TYR A 439 18.35 -4.06 8.85
CA TYR A 439 17.87 -2.70 8.65
C TYR A 439 18.41 -2.11 7.35
N ALA A 440 17.56 -1.42 6.59
CA ALA A 440 17.90 -0.91 5.28
C ALA A 440 17.63 0.60 5.07
N GLY A 441 17.29 1.34 6.12
CA GLY A 441 17.05 2.78 6.03
C GLY A 441 15.64 3.11 5.57
N LYS A 442 15.47 4.19 4.81
CA LYS A 442 14.16 4.67 4.33
C LYS A 442 13.62 3.83 3.18
N LEU A 443 12.30 3.68 3.14
CA LEU A 443 11.59 2.98 2.08
C LEU A 443 11.88 3.60 0.70
N SER A 444 11.80 4.92 0.57
CA SER A 444 11.99 5.64 -0.69
C SER A 444 13.31 5.31 -1.37
N ASP A 445 14.41 5.30 -0.61
CA ASP A 445 15.75 5.09 -1.15
C ASP A 445 15.92 3.68 -1.74
N ASN A 446 15.26 2.70 -1.13
CA ASN A 446 15.34 1.29 -1.54
C ASN A 446 14.37 0.94 -2.67
N VAL A 447 13.14 1.44 -2.62
CA VAL A 447 12.10 1.16 -3.63
C VAL A 447 12.56 1.65 -4.99
N GLN A 448 13.09 2.87 -5.08
CA GLN A 448 13.59 3.41 -6.36
C GLN A 448 14.72 2.58 -6.96
N LEU A 449 15.65 2.10 -6.13
CA LEU A 449 16.73 1.22 -6.58
C LEU A 449 16.20 -0.13 -7.10
N THR A 450 15.27 -0.74 -6.37
CA THR A 450 14.62 -1.99 -6.77
C THR A 450 13.85 -1.82 -8.08
N LEU A 451 13.07 -0.76 -8.22
CA LEU A 451 12.31 -0.48 -9.45
C LEU A 451 13.22 -0.20 -10.65
N ALA A 452 14.37 0.42 -10.44
CA ALA A 452 15.37 0.61 -11.50
C ALA A 452 15.86 -0.74 -12.05
N LYS A 453 16.11 -1.74 -11.19
CA LYS A 453 16.48 -3.11 -11.60
C LYS A 453 15.33 -3.79 -12.38
N VAL A 454 14.09 -3.68 -11.87
CA VAL A 454 12.90 -4.24 -12.55
C VAL A 454 12.75 -3.63 -13.95
N ARG A 455 12.80 -2.29 -14.08
CA ARG A 455 12.69 -1.62 -15.37
C ARG A 455 13.83 -2.03 -16.34
N SER A 456 15.05 -2.12 -15.84
CA SER A 456 16.20 -2.57 -16.64
C SER A 456 16.01 -3.99 -17.17
N THR A 457 15.54 -4.92 -16.32
CA THR A 457 15.25 -6.30 -16.73
C THR A 457 14.12 -6.37 -17.76
N MET A 458 13.07 -5.55 -17.61
CA MET A 458 12.00 -5.47 -18.60
C MET A 458 12.50 -4.98 -19.95
N CYS A 459 13.38 -3.98 -19.97
CA CYS A 459 14.07 -3.53 -21.20
C CYS A 459 14.84 -4.67 -21.86
N ASN A 460 15.58 -5.48 -21.08
CA ASN A 460 16.29 -6.64 -21.61
C ASN A 460 15.36 -7.70 -22.21
N CYS A 461 14.11 -7.76 -21.77
CA CYS A 461 13.07 -8.62 -22.33
C CYS A 461 12.31 -7.97 -23.51
N GLY A 462 12.62 -6.72 -23.86
CA GLY A 462 11.93 -5.97 -24.91
C GLY A 462 10.52 -5.53 -24.54
N ALA A 463 10.24 -5.34 -23.24
CA ALA A 463 8.92 -4.99 -22.70
C ALA A 463 8.92 -3.61 -22.03
N LEU A 464 7.93 -2.79 -22.34
CA LEU A 464 7.73 -1.46 -21.78
C LEU A 464 6.58 -1.40 -20.76
N THR A 465 5.76 -2.45 -20.70
CA THR A 465 4.64 -2.59 -19.75
C THR A 465 4.62 -4.00 -19.16
N ILE A 466 3.94 -4.17 -18.01
CA ILE A 466 3.79 -5.49 -17.39
C ILE A 466 3.06 -6.48 -18.32
N PRO A 467 1.93 -6.14 -18.99
CA PRO A 467 1.30 -7.03 -19.95
C PRO A 467 2.20 -7.41 -21.14
N GLU A 468 3.08 -6.50 -21.59
CA GLU A 468 4.07 -6.85 -22.62
C GLU A 468 5.12 -7.82 -22.10
N LEU A 469 5.58 -7.65 -20.85
CA LEU A 469 6.52 -8.58 -20.22
C LEU A 469 5.90 -9.98 -20.16
N GLN A 470 4.66 -10.11 -19.70
CA GLN A 470 3.93 -11.38 -19.61
C GLN A 470 3.80 -12.09 -20.98
N LYS A 471 3.65 -11.32 -22.07
CA LYS A 471 3.57 -11.87 -23.43
C LYS A 471 4.92 -12.22 -24.06
N LYS A 472 5.95 -11.42 -23.78
CA LYS A 472 7.25 -11.50 -24.47
C LYS A 472 8.29 -12.32 -23.69
N ALA A 473 8.13 -12.43 -22.37
CA ALA A 473 9.10 -13.09 -21.50
C ALA A 473 9.30 -14.57 -21.90
N LYS A 474 10.55 -14.98 -21.90
CA LYS A 474 10.96 -16.37 -22.04
C LYS A 474 11.66 -16.80 -20.76
N LEU A 475 11.17 -17.86 -20.17
CA LEU A 475 11.68 -18.40 -18.91
C LEU A 475 12.38 -19.73 -19.18
N THR A 476 13.52 -19.94 -18.55
CA THR A 476 14.21 -21.23 -18.55
C THR A 476 14.36 -21.74 -17.13
N LEU A 477 14.23 -23.04 -16.97
CA LEU A 477 14.60 -23.73 -15.74
C LEU A 477 16.11 -23.81 -15.63
N VAL A 478 16.62 -23.68 -14.42
CA VAL A 478 18.05 -23.77 -14.11
C VAL A 478 18.33 -24.93 -13.16
N SER A 479 19.50 -25.53 -13.31
CA SER A 479 19.99 -26.55 -12.40
C SER A 479 20.54 -25.92 -11.11
N SER A 480 20.77 -26.74 -10.09
CA SER A 480 21.41 -26.28 -8.86
C SER A 480 22.80 -25.69 -9.10
N VAL A 481 23.53 -26.19 -10.10
CA VAL A 481 24.84 -25.66 -10.50
C VAL A 481 24.71 -24.29 -11.15
N SER A 482 23.73 -24.10 -12.03
CA SER A 482 23.46 -22.79 -12.65
C SER A 482 23.01 -21.74 -11.64
N ILE A 483 22.36 -22.12 -10.55
CA ILE A 483 22.02 -21.20 -9.46
C ILE A 483 23.29 -20.68 -8.76
N VAL A 484 24.28 -21.55 -8.53
CA VAL A 484 25.57 -21.17 -7.96
C VAL A 484 26.36 -20.27 -8.91
N GLU A 485 26.39 -20.63 -10.22
CA GLU A 485 27.01 -19.83 -11.27
C GLU A 485 26.46 -18.39 -11.35
N GLY A 486 25.15 -18.21 -11.03
CA GLY A 486 24.49 -16.92 -11.07
C GLY A 486 24.93 -15.91 -10.02
N GLY A 487 25.78 -16.29 -9.06
CA GLY A 487 26.33 -15.42 -8.03
C GLY A 487 27.82 -15.11 -8.28
N ALA A 488 28.35 -14.11 -7.53
CA ALA A 488 29.80 -13.93 -7.54
C ALA A 488 30.48 -15.17 -6.95
N HIS A 489 31.36 -15.81 -7.72
CA HIS A 489 32.08 -17.03 -7.35
C HIS A 489 33.56 -16.89 -7.74
N ASP A 490 34.41 -17.66 -7.09
CA ASP A 490 35.86 -17.69 -7.31
C ASP A 490 36.56 -16.31 -7.18
N VAL A 491 35.94 -15.39 -6.45
CA VAL A 491 36.47 -14.05 -6.15
C VAL A 491 36.29 -13.69 -4.69
N GLN A 492 37.25 -12.91 -4.14
CA GLN A 492 37.10 -12.31 -2.82
C GLN A 492 36.43 -10.94 -2.94
N LEU A 493 35.23 -10.78 -2.37
CA LEU A 493 34.53 -9.50 -2.37
C LEU A 493 35.24 -8.48 -1.49
N LYS A 494 35.52 -7.28 -2.01
CA LYS A 494 36.13 -6.17 -1.22
C LYS A 494 35.12 -5.58 -0.22
N THR A 495 33.84 -5.58 -0.56
CA THR A 495 32.74 -5.21 0.31
C THR A 495 31.75 -6.37 0.30
N GLN A 496 31.32 -6.84 1.47
CA GLN A 496 30.13 -7.66 1.53
C GLN A 496 28.95 -6.74 1.16
N THR A 497 28.60 -6.74 -0.13
CA THR A 497 27.27 -6.31 -0.53
C THR A 497 26.34 -7.23 0.23
N THR A 498 25.63 -6.70 1.21
CA THR A 498 24.55 -7.40 1.90
C THR A 498 23.69 -8.01 0.80
N LYS A 499 23.69 -9.34 0.69
CA LYS A 499 22.71 -10.04 -0.14
C LYS A 499 21.36 -9.67 0.46
N LEU A 500 20.68 -8.76 -0.20
CA LEU A 500 19.38 -8.24 0.18
C LEU A 500 18.33 -9.32 -0.02
#